data_0e90b748c32914f1baa7cd3897c7eec4
#
_entry.id   0e90b748c32914f1baa7cd3897c7eec4
#
_cell.length_a   1.000
_cell.length_b   1.000
_cell.length_c   1.000
_cell.angle_alpha   90.00
_cell.angle_beta   90.00
_cell.angle_gamma   90.00
#
_symmetry.space_group_name_H-M   'P 1'
#
loop_
_entity.id
_entity.type
_entity.pdbx_description
1 polymer ?
#
loop_
_entity_poly.entity_id
_entity_poly.type
_entity_poly.pdbx_seq_one_letter_code
_entity_poly.pdbx_strand_id
1 'polypeptide(L)'
;MDRILNDLIKDNESVKEDMYNARVNALIRQKYSQDKVEAIIANYLSYLSGESANANYKTEYFEFQEYRQKCKETAKNETNDIA
;
A
#
# COMPACT_ATOMS: atom_id res chain seq x y z
N MET A 1 34.70 -1.48 -12.26
CA MET A 1 33.66 -1.95 -13.20
C MET A 1 32.48 -2.56 -12.50
N ASP A 2 32.68 -3.48 -11.58
CA ASP A 2 31.57 -4.13 -10.86
C ASP A 2 30.68 -3.15 -10.11
N ARG A 3 31.24 -2.05 -9.63
CA ARG A 3 30.50 -1.03 -8.89
C ARG A 3 29.48 -0.29 -9.75
N ILE A 4 29.81 -0.05 -11.02
CA ILE A 4 28.92 0.62 -11.98
C ILE A 4 27.76 -0.29 -12.36
N LEU A 5 28.01 -1.57 -12.55
CA LEU A 5 26.99 -2.58 -12.85
C LEU A 5 26.00 -2.74 -11.67
N ASN A 6 26.51 -2.75 -10.45
CA ASN A 6 25.67 -2.84 -9.25
C ASN A 6 24.77 -1.60 -9.07
N ASP A 7 25.29 -0.41 -9.38
CA ASP A 7 24.50 0.82 -9.32
C ASP A 7 23.38 0.82 -10.37
N LEU A 8 23.64 0.33 -11.57
CA LEU A 8 22.64 0.19 -12.64
C LEU A 8 21.55 -0.81 -12.26
N ILE A 9 21.91 -1.93 -11.65
CA ILE A 9 20.95 -2.94 -11.19
C ILE A 9 20.07 -2.37 -10.07
N LYS A 10 20.64 -1.63 -9.14
CA LYS A 10 19.91 -0.97 -8.07
C LYS A 10 18.92 0.05 -8.60
N ASP A 11 19.32 0.84 -9.59
CA ASP A 11 18.47 1.85 -10.21
C ASP A 11 17.27 1.20 -10.89
N ASN A 12 17.46 0.07 -11.58
CA ASN A 12 16.37 -0.67 -12.23
C ASN A 12 15.40 -1.27 -11.20
N GLU A 13 15.92 -1.84 -10.11
CA GLU A 13 15.09 -2.37 -9.02
C GLU A 13 14.30 -1.27 -8.33
N SER A 14 14.95 -0.11 -8.11
CA SER A 14 14.31 1.06 -7.51
C SER A 14 13.18 1.59 -8.37
N VAL A 15 13.36 1.66 -9.69
CA VAL A 15 12.32 2.09 -10.64
C VAL A 15 11.13 1.13 -10.61
N LYS A 16 11.36 -0.18 -10.62
CA LYS A 16 10.28 -1.18 -10.54
C LYS A 16 9.52 -1.07 -9.23
N GLU A 17 10.22 -0.88 -8.12
CA GLU A 17 9.60 -0.70 -6.81
C GLU A 17 8.75 0.58 -6.77
N ASP A 18 9.28 1.68 -7.31
CA ASP A 18 8.54 2.95 -7.38
C ASP A 18 7.29 2.83 -8.24
N MET A 19 7.36 2.15 -9.37
CA MET A 19 6.22 1.89 -10.24
C MET A 19 5.16 1.04 -9.54
N TYR A 20 5.60 -0.01 -8.85
CA TYR A 20 4.72 -0.87 -8.07
C TYR A 20 3.99 -0.06 -6.98
N ASN A 21 4.73 0.70 -6.19
CA ASN A 21 4.18 1.50 -5.10
C ASN A 21 3.20 2.57 -5.61
N ALA A 22 3.55 3.24 -6.70
CA ALA A 22 2.69 4.23 -7.33
C ALA A 22 1.38 3.60 -7.83
N ARG A 23 1.46 2.40 -8.40
CA ARG A 23 0.27 1.69 -8.88
C ARG A 23 -0.61 1.21 -7.74
N VAL A 24 -0.02 0.68 -6.66
CA VAL A 24 -0.77 0.30 -5.46
C VAL A 24 -1.55 1.50 -4.92
N ASN A 25 -0.89 2.64 -4.79
CA ASN A 25 -1.53 3.86 -4.27
C ASN A 25 -2.65 4.34 -5.21
N ALA A 26 -2.44 4.30 -6.52
CA ALA A 26 -3.46 4.68 -7.49
C ALA A 26 -4.71 3.78 -7.38
N LEU A 27 -4.50 2.48 -7.24
CA LEU A 27 -5.60 1.52 -7.08
C LEU A 27 -6.36 1.75 -5.77
N ILE A 28 -5.64 1.99 -4.67
CA ILE A 28 -6.26 2.30 -3.38
C ILE A 28 -7.11 3.56 -3.48
N ARG A 29 -6.61 4.61 -4.17
CA ARG A 29 -7.31 5.89 -4.32
C ARG A 29 -8.58 5.80 -5.16
N GLN A 30 -8.78 4.74 -5.92
CA GLN A 30 -10.05 4.51 -6.61
C GLN A 30 -11.21 4.28 -5.64
N LYS A 31 -10.94 3.77 -4.44
CA LYS A 31 -11.96 3.46 -3.44
C LYS A 31 -11.83 4.30 -2.16
N TYR A 32 -10.60 4.61 -1.74
CA TYR A 32 -10.31 5.31 -0.49
C TYR A 32 -9.47 6.55 -0.77
N SER A 33 -9.95 7.72 -0.31
CA SER A 33 -9.13 8.93 -0.31
C SER A 33 -8.01 8.83 0.73
N GLN A 34 -6.98 9.67 0.60
CA GLN A 34 -5.90 9.74 1.59
C GLN A 34 -6.45 10.07 2.97
N ASP A 35 -7.37 11.03 3.05
CA ASP A 35 -7.98 11.43 4.33
C ASP A 35 -8.77 10.27 4.94
N LYS A 36 -9.47 9.49 4.13
CA LYS A 36 -10.22 8.33 4.61
C LYS A 36 -9.29 7.26 5.16
N VAL A 37 -8.19 6.98 4.47
CA VAL A 37 -7.18 6.02 4.94
C VAL A 37 -6.60 6.45 6.28
N GLU A 38 -6.23 7.72 6.41
CA GLU A 38 -5.70 8.26 7.66
C GLU A 38 -6.71 8.15 8.80
N ALA A 39 -7.98 8.44 8.52
CA ALA A 39 -9.06 8.31 9.51
C ALA A 39 -9.25 6.85 9.94
N ILE A 40 -9.23 5.90 9.01
CA ILE A 40 -9.37 4.47 9.32
C ILE A 40 -8.25 4.02 10.26
N ILE A 41 -7.01 4.41 9.97
CA ILE A 41 -5.85 4.04 10.77
C ILE A 41 -5.92 4.68 12.16
N ALA A 42 -6.20 5.98 12.22
CA ALA A 42 -6.30 6.71 13.49
C ALA A 42 -7.40 6.13 14.38
N ASN A 43 -8.57 5.82 13.81
CA ASN A 43 -9.69 5.23 14.53
C ASN A 43 -9.34 3.83 15.06
N TYR A 44 -8.63 3.03 14.27
CA TYR A 44 -8.21 1.70 14.70
C TYR A 44 -7.20 1.79 15.85
N LEU A 45 -6.26 2.72 15.79
CA LEU A 45 -5.31 2.95 16.89
C LEU A 45 -6.02 3.37 18.17
N SER A 46 -7.03 4.24 18.07
CA SER A 46 -7.86 4.62 19.23
C SER A 46 -8.58 3.44 19.84
N TYR A 47 -9.09 2.53 19.00
CA TYR A 47 -9.72 1.30 19.45
C TYR A 47 -8.71 0.39 20.17
N LEU A 48 -7.52 0.21 19.62
CA LEU A 48 -6.47 -0.63 20.21
C LEU A 48 -5.96 -0.07 21.54
N SER A 49 -5.88 1.25 21.68
CA SER A 49 -5.39 1.91 22.91
C SER A 49 -6.45 1.98 24.01
N GLY A 50 -7.68 1.59 23.70
CA GLY A 50 -8.79 1.63 24.65
C GLY A 50 -9.47 2.99 24.74
N GLU A 51 -9.09 3.98 23.94
CA GLU A 51 -9.72 5.30 23.92
C GLU A 51 -11.14 5.24 23.34
N SER A 52 -11.39 4.28 22.44
CA SER A 52 -12.69 4.06 21.83
C SER A 52 -13.10 2.60 21.97
N ALA A 53 -14.37 2.36 22.28
CA ALA A 53 -14.95 1.01 22.34
C ALA A 53 -15.71 0.64 21.05
N ASN A 54 -15.58 1.45 19.98
CA ASN A 54 -16.32 1.24 18.74
C ASN A 54 -15.69 0.13 17.90
N ALA A 55 -16.26 -1.07 17.96
CA ALA A 55 -15.77 -2.23 17.23
C ALA A 55 -15.86 -2.07 15.70
N ASN A 56 -16.63 -1.12 15.18
CA ASN A 56 -16.67 -0.81 13.74
C ASN A 56 -15.33 -0.31 13.23
N TYR A 57 -14.53 0.34 14.06
CA TYR A 57 -13.20 0.79 13.68
C TYR A 57 -12.27 -0.37 13.32
N LYS A 58 -12.39 -1.47 14.04
CA LYS A 58 -11.66 -2.69 13.74
C LYS A 58 -12.11 -3.30 12.40
N THR A 59 -13.42 -3.38 12.19
CA THR A 59 -14.00 -3.91 10.95
C THR A 59 -13.58 -3.09 9.74
N GLU A 60 -13.68 -1.75 9.82
CA GLU A 60 -13.24 -0.85 8.74
C GLU A 60 -11.77 -1.04 8.41
N TYR A 61 -10.93 -1.18 9.42
CA TYR A 61 -9.50 -1.38 9.22
C TYR A 61 -9.22 -2.69 8.49
N PHE A 62 -9.85 -3.79 8.89
CA PHE A 62 -9.65 -5.09 8.23
C PHE A 62 -10.18 -5.11 6.81
N GLU A 63 -11.33 -4.49 6.54
CA GLU A 63 -11.85 -4.34 5.19
C GLU A 63 -10.90 -3.55 4.30
N PHE A 64 -10.32 -2.47 4.84
CA PHE A 64 -9.32 -1.69 4.13
C PHE A 64 -8.07 -2.54 3.84
N GLN A 65 -7.57 -3.32 4.79
CA GLN A 65 -6.41 -4.16 4.60
C GLN A 65 -6.65 -5.25 3.55
N GLU A 66 -7.83 -5.84 3.50
CA GLU A 66 -8.18 -6.79 2.44
C GLU A 66 -8.16 -6.13 1.07
N TYR A 67 -8.74 -4.95 0.94
CA TYR A 67 -8.72 -4.21 -0.32
C TYR A 67 -7.29 -3.84 -0.73
N ARG A 68 -6.49 -3.35 0.22
CA ARG A 68 -5.09 -3.01 -0.02
C ARG A 68 -4.31 -4.23 -0.51
N GLN A 69 -4.55 -5.40 0.06
CA GLN A 69 -3.89 -6.63 -0.38
C GLN A 69 -4.24 -6.97 -1.83
N LYS A 70 -5.51 -6.84 -2.21
CA LYS A 70 -5.94 -7.04 -3.60
C LYS A 70 -5.27 -6.04 -4.55
N CYS A 71 -5.12 -4.79 -4.13
CA CYS A 71 -4.41 -3.77 -4.91
C CYS A 71 -2.94 -4.15 -5.12
N LYS A 72 -2.29 -4.68 -4.09
CA LYS A 72 -0.90 -5.14 -4.19
C LYS A 72 -0.76 -6.30 -5.18
N GLU A 73 -1.67 -7.26 -5.15
CA GLU A 73 -1.66 -8.39 -6.08
C GLU A 73 -1.86 -7.92 -7.52
N THR A 74 -2.80 -7.02 -7.75
CA THR A 74 -3.06 -6.44 -9.07
C THR A 74 -1.85 -5.68 -9.58
N ALA A 75 -1.26 -4.83 -8.75
CA ALA A 75 -0.07 -4.04 -9.11
C ALA A 75 1.12 -4.93 -9.41
N LYS A 76 1.30 -6.01 -8.65
CA LYS A 76 2.39 -6.97 -8.88
C LYS A 76 2.25 -7.65 -10.22
N ASN A 77 1.05 -8.08 -10.58
CA ASN A 77 0.79 -8.71 -11.87
C ASN A 77 1.02 -7.74 -13.02
N GLU A 78 0.57 -6.49 -12.89
CA GLU A 78 0.77 -5.46 -13.91
C GLU A 78 2.24 -5.11 -14.10
N THR A 79 3.02 -4.99 -13.02
CA THR A 79 4.44 -4.64 -13.11
C THR A 79 5.29 -5.79 -13.63
N ASN A 80 4.90 -7.04 -13.39
CA ASN A 80 5.59 -8.20 -13.95
C ASN A 80 5.44 -8.26 -15.47
N ASP A 81 4.31 -7.79 -16.02
CA ASP A 81 4.06 -7.76 -17.46
C ASP A 81 4.93 -6.72 -18.19
N ILE A 82 5.47 -5.74 -17.48
CA ILE A 82 6.33 -4.69 -18.03
C ILE A 82 7.79 -5.17 -18.19
N ALA A 83 8.15 -6.19 -17.46
CA ALA A 83 9.50 -6.77 -17.56
C ALA A 83 9.63 -7.65 -18.81
#